data_3b695bcdc572231a91b23ea1d108e80c
#
_entry.id   3b695bcdc572231a91b23ea1d108e80c
#
_cell.length_a   1.000
_cell.length_b   1.000
_cell.length_c   1.000
_cell.angle_alpha   90.00
_cell.angle_beta   90.00
_cell.angle_gamma   90.00
#
_symmetry.space_group_name_H-M   'P 1'
#
loop_
_entity.id
_entity.type
_entity.pdbx_description
1 polymer ?
#
loop_
_entity_poly.entity_id
_entity_poly.type
_entity_poly.pdbx_seq_one_letter_code
_entity_poly.pdbx_strand_id
1 'polypeptide(L)'
;VNLAYPFTDIPIPKGFDRDHAKSFVYESGSGTIKVGRLFFSGMGNMEKIMSFYQSEMVNQGWKLINAMEHDGTILNYKKEGWISTVVIRSKWGSTKIKVVIGPQ
;
A
#
# COMPACT_ATOMS: atom_id res chain seq x y z
N VAL A 1 8.38 9.02 8.05
CA VAL A 1 7.81 7.71 7.69
C VAL A 1 8.54 7.14 6.47
N ASN A 2 8.71 5.82 6.43
CA ASN A 2 9.29 5.14 5.27
C ASN A 2 8.30 5.12 4.12
N LEU A 3 8.79 5.33 2.91
CA LEU A 3 7.97 5.35 1.70
C LEU A 3 8.40 4.23 0.75
N ALA A 4 7.45 3.77 -0.04
CA ALA A 4 7.63 2.64 -0.97
C ALA A 4 8.23 3.12 -2.30
N TYR A 5 9.52 3.49 -2.31
CA TYR A 5 10.18 3.95 -3.52
C TYR A 5 9.96 2.95 -4.66
N PRO A 6 9.62 3.41 -5.89
CA PRO A 6 9.67 4.80 -6.39
C PRO A 6 8.41 5.64 -6.10
N PHE A 7 7.47 5.13 -5.32
CA PHE A 7 6.25 5.86 -4.96
C PHE A 7 6.53 6.70 -3.72
N THR A 8 6.56 8.01 -3.88
CA THR A 8 6.93 8.94 -2.81
C THR A 8 5.78 9.28 -1.87
N ASP A 9 4.63 8.68 -2.09
CA ASP A 9 3.40 8.93 -1.33
C ASP A 9 2.71 7.65 -0.84
N ILE A 10 3.42 6.53 -0.86
CA ILE A 10 2.92 5.25 -0.33
C ILE A 10 3.75 4.90 0.91
N PRO A 11 3.16 5.00 2.11
CA PRO A 11 3.90 4.71 3.34
C PRO A 11 4.05 3.22 3.59
N ILE A 12 5.16 2.85 4.24
CA ILE A 12 5.45 1.48 4.66
C ILE A 12 5.56 1.45 6.18
N PRO A 13 4.86 0.54 6.87
CA PRO A 13 4.99 0.43 8.31
C PRO A 13 6.42 0.03 8.70
N LYS A 14 6.87 0.53 9.83
CA LYS A 14 8.19 0.19 10.38
C LYS A 14 8.29 -1.33 10.59
N GLY A 15 9.42 -1.89 10.20
CA GLY A 15 9.66 -3.32 10.36
C GLY A 15 9.10 -4.19 9.25
N PHE A 16 8.51 -3.59 8.22
CA PHE A 16 8.02 -4.33 7.05
C PHE A 16 9.04 -4.27 5.92
N ASP A 17 9.25 -5.40 5.28
CA ASP A 17 10.19 -5.54 4.16
C ASP A 17 9.45 -5.87 2.88
N ARG A 18 9.97 -5.34 1.77
CA ARG A 18 9.42 -5.61 0.44
C ARG A 18 9.84 -7.00 -0.03
N ASP A 19 8.86 -7.75 -0.54
CA ASP A 19 9.13 -8.97 -1.28
C ASP A 19 9.39 -8.57 -2.74
N HIS A 20 10.66 -8.44 -3.11
CA HIS A 20 11.05 -7.98 -4.44
C HIS A 20 10.68 -8.99 -5.53
N ALA A 21 10.66 -10.27 -5.21
CA ALA A 21 10.30 -11.31 -6.18
C ALA A 21 8.82 -11.22 -6.60
N LYS A 22 7.95 -10.81 -5.68
CA LYS A 22 6.52 -10.67 -5.95
C LYS A 22 6.13 -9.28 -6.41
N SER A 23 6.96 -8.28 -6.14
CA SER A 23 6.66 -6.88 -6.43
C SER A 23 6.98 -6.55 -7.88
N PHE A 24 6.19 -5.65 -8.44
CA PHE A 24 6.34 -5.21 -9.82
C PHE A 24 6.13 -3.69 -9.88
N VAL A 25 7.02 -3.00 -10.61
CA VAL A 25 6.90 -1.56 -10.88
C VAL A 25 7.13 -1.33 -12.36
N TYR A 26 6.22 -0.59 -12.97
CA TYR A 26 6.35 -0.10 -14.35
C TYR A 26 6.41 1.42 -14.32
N GLU A 27 7.38 1.97 -15.04
CA GLU A 27 7.45 3.42 -15.30
C GLU A 27 7.44 3.64 -16.80
N SER A 28 6.66 4.64 -17.27
CA SER A 28 6.69 5.05 -18.67
C SER A 28 8.04 5.66 -18.99
N GLY A 29 8.40 5.71 -20.29
CA GLY A 29 9.66 6.31 -20.74
C GLY A 29 9.82 7.77 -20.33
N SER A 30 8.70 8.50 -20.16
CA SER A 30 8.72 9.88 -19.70
C SER A 30 8.81 9.99 -18.17
N GLY A 31 8.64 8.88 -17.44
CA GLY A 31 8.58 8.89 -15.98
C GLY A 31 7.29 9.45 -15.39
N THR A 32 6.30 9.81 -16.21
CA THR A 32 5.06 10.43 -15.75
C THR A 32 4.03 9.41 -15.28
N ILE A 33 4.10 8.17 -15.76
CA ILE A 33 3.19 7.10 -15.37
C ILE A 33 3.96 6.04 -14.62
N LYS A 34 3.53 5.77 -13.39
CA LYS A 34 4.06 4.70 -12.56
C LYS A 34 2.93 3.81 -12.12
N VAL A 35 3.08 2.52 -12.35
CA VAL A 35 2.14 1.49 -11.92
C VAL A 35 2.90 0.52 -11.04
N GLY A 36 2.31 0.13 -9.93
CA GLY A 36 2.96 -0.79 -9.03
C GLY A 36 2.03 -1.80 -8.43
N ARG A 37 2.58 -2.96 -8.17
CA ARG A 37 1.99 -3.98 -7.32
C ARG A 37 3.09 -4.39 -6.35
N LEU A 38 2.98 -3.93 -5.13
CA LEU A 38 4.02 -4.08 -4.13
C LEU A 38 3.55 -5.00 -3.02
N PHE A 39 4.44 -5.89 -2.60
CA PHE A 39 4.17 -6.83 -1.52
C PHE A 39 5.16 -6.59 -0.39
N PHE A 40 4.62 -6.50 0.82
CA PHE A 40 5.42 -6.33 2.04
C PHE A 40 5.00 -7.37 3.05
N SER A 41 5.91 -7.74 3.93
CA SER A 41 5.59 -8.61 5.06
C SER A 41 6.35 -8.16 6.30
N GLY A 42 5.76 -8.42 7.44
CA GLY A 42 6.36 -8.10 8.72
C GLY A 42 5.52 -8.62 9.86
N MET A 43 6.04 -8.41 11.06
CA MET A 43 5.33 -8.75 12.29
C MET A 43 4.51 -7.54 12.69
N GLY A 44 3.25 -7.76 13.01
CA GLY A 44 2.40 -6.67 13.44
C GLY A 44 0.96 -7.10 13.62
N ASN A 45 0.27 -6.35 14.46
CA ASN A 45 -1.14 -6.53 14.71
C ASN A 45 -1.93 -5.90 13.56
N MET A 46 -2.91 -6.63 13.01
CA MET A 46 -3.73 -6.16 11.89
C MET A 46 -4.37 -4.79 12.16
N GLU A 47 -4.90 -4.60 13.37
CA GLU A 47 -5.55 -3.33 13.72
C GLU A 47 -4.57 -2.16 13.72
N LYS A 48 -3.35 -2.38 14.20
CA LYS A 48 -2.32 -1.34 14.19
C LYS A 48 -1.89 -0.99 12.78
N ILE A 49 -1.73 -2.00 11.93
CA ILE A 49 -1.36 -1.79 10.53
C ILE A 49 -2.49 -1.07 9.78
N MET A 50 -3.73 -1.46 10.02
CA MET A 50 -4.89 -0.77 9.44
C MET A 50 -4.92 0.70 9.86
N SER A 51 -4.75 0.97 11.16
CA SER A 51 -4.70 2.35 11.68
C SER A 51 -3.56 3.14 11.10
N PHE A 52 -2.39 2.51 10.92
CA PHE A 52 -1.25 3.12 10.27
C PHE A 52 -1.62 3.62 8.87
N TYR A 53 -2.21 2.77 8.05
CA TYR A 53 -2.58 3.13 6.68
C TYR A 53 -3.70 4.17 6.63
N GLN A 54 -4.70 4.07 7.51
CA GLN A 54 -5.77 5.05 7.57
C GLN A 54 -5.23 6.45 7.88
N SER A 55 -4.21 6.53 8.73
CA SER A 55 -3.60 7.81 9.11
C SER A 55 -2.56 8.27 8.08
N GLU A 56 -1.62 7.41 7.72
CA GLU A 56 -0.48 7.81 6.89
C GLU A 56 -0.83 8.02 5.42
N MET A 57 -1.80 7.28 4.88
CA MET A 57 -2.24 7.54 3.51
C MET A 57 -2.87 8.94 3.40
N VAL A 58 -3.67 9.32 4.38
CA VAL A 58 -4.26 10.66 4.42
C VAL A 58 -3.16 11.72 4.54
N ASN A 59 -2.16 11.48 5.37
CA ASN A 59 -1.02 12.39 5.52
C ASN A 59 -0.26 12.56 4.20
N GLN A 60 -0.26 11.55 3.36
CA GLN A 60 0.39 11.61 2.03
C GLN A 60 -0.53 12.16 0.93
N GLY A 61 -1.71 12.63 1.30
CA GLY A 61 -2.63 13.27 0.35
C GLY A 61 -3.67 12.37 -0.29
N TRP A 62 -3.73 11.10 0.12
CA TRP A 62 -4.73 10.16 -0.38
C TRP A 62 -6.07 10.36 0.32
N LYS A 63 -7.16 10.16 -0.41
CA LYS A 63 -8.51 10.21 0.14
C LYS A 63 -9.09 8.80 0.12
N LEU A 64 -9.57 8.35 1.27
CA LEU A 64 -10.23 7.04 1.38
C LEU A 64 -11.57 7.07 0.63
N ILE A 65 -11.75 6.13 -0.31
CA ILE A 65 -12.99 5.96 -1.04
C ILE A 65 -13.91 5.00 -0.28
N ASN A 66 -13.37 3.84 0.07
CA ASN A 66 -14.10 2.86 0.84
C ASN A 66 -13.13 1.89 1.54
N ALA A 67 -13.66 1.16 2.49
CA ALA A 67 -12.95 0.11 3.21
C ALA A 67 -13.85 -1.11 3.26
N MET A 68 -13.28 -2.28 3.05
CA MET A 68 -14.01 -3.55 3.05
C MET A 68 -13.26 -4.55 3.89
N GLU A 69 -13.99 -5.41 4.60
CA GLU A 69 -13.42 -6.55 5.30
C GLU A 69 -13.88 -7.83 4.58
N HIS A 70 -12.94 -8.56 4.04
CA HIS A 70 -13.18 -9.84 3.41
C HIS A 70 -11.84 -10.57 3.39
N ASP A 71 -11.71 -11.54 4.26
CA ASP A 71 -10.48 -12.31 4.36
C ASP A 71 -9.27 -11.40 4.59
N GLY A 72 -9.45 -10.42 5.47
CA GLY A 72 -8.51 -9.33 5.72
C GLY A 72 -9.19 -7.98 5.55
N THR A 73 -8.41 -6.95 5.30
CA THR A 73 -8.93 -5.59 5.11
C THR A 73 -8.46 -5.05 3.76
N ILE A 74 -9.37 -4.41 3.04
CA ILE A 74 -9.09 -3.76 1.75
C ILE A 74 -9.45 -2.29 1.89
N LEU A 75 -8.46 -1.42 1.65
CA LEU A 75 -8.64 0.04 1.72
C LEU A 75 -8.37 0.61 0.33
N ASN A 76 -9.37 1.29 -0.22
CA ASN A 76 -9.25 1.94 -1.53
C ASN A 76 -9.14 3.45 -1.38
N TYR A 77 -8.13 4.02 -2.02
CA TYR A 77 -7.82 5.45 -1.96
C TYR A 77 -7.73 6.04 -3.36
N LYS A 78 -7.97 7.36 -3.43
CA LYS A 78 -7.73 8.09 -4.67
C LYS A 78 -6.98 9.39 -4.40
N LYS A 79 -6.27 9.88 -5.42
CA LYS A 79 -5.49 11.10 -5.37
C LYS A 79 -5.29 11.62 -6.79
N GLU A 80 -5.98 12.67 -7.18
CA GLU A 80 -5.82 13.37 -8.47
C GLU A 80 -5.42 12.50 -9.67
N GLY A 81 -6.34 11.65 -10.12
CA GLY A 81 -6.10 10.80 -11.27
C GLY A 81 -5.45 9.47 -10.98
N TRP A 82 -5.24 9.16 -9.69
CA TRP A 82 -4.60 7.92 -9.24
C TRP A 82 -5.51 7.14 -8.30
N ILE A 83 -5.35 5.83 -8.34
CA ILE A 83 -6.02 4.91 -7.41
C ILE A 83 -4.93 4.08 -6.70
N SER A 84 -5.12 3.89 -5.41
CA SER A 84 -4.28 2.98 -4.63
C SER A 84 -5.16 2.07 -3.80
N THR A 85 -4.87 0.77 -3.84
CA THR A 85 -5.58 -0.23 -3.03
C THR A 85 -4.57 -0.90 -2.10
N VAL A 86 -4.88 -0.85 -0.81
CA VAL A 86 -4.07 -1.49 0.23
C VAL A 86 -4.83 -2.70 0.75
N VAL A 87 -4.25 -3.88 0.63
CA VAL A 87 -4.81 -5.13 1.13
C VAL A 87 -3.94 -5.63 2.28
N ILE A 88 -4.55 -5.83 3.44
CA ILE A 88 -3.85 -6.26 4.64
C ILE A 88 -4.40 -7.62 5.07
N ARG A 89 -3.53 -8.59 5.21
CA ARG A 89 -3.90 -9.95 5.61
C ARG A 89 -2.93 -10.48 6.66
N SER A 90 -3.47 -11.25 7.59
CA SER A 90 -2.65 -12.00 8.55
C SER A 90 -2.50 -13.43 8.06
N LYS A 91 -1.29 -13.96 8.12
CA LYS A 91 -1.02 -15.33 7.69
C LYS A 91 0.13 -15.92 8.51
N TRP A 92 -0.14 -17.01 9.23
CA TRP A 92 0.89 -17.75 9.96
C TRP A 92 1.70 -16.87 10.92
N GLY A 93 1.02 -15.99 11.66
CA GLY A 93 1.68 -15.14 12.65
C GLY A 93 2.38 -13.90 12.08
N SER A 94 2.34 -13.71 10.76
CA SER A 94 2.86 -12.49 10.13
C SER A 94 1.74 -11.74 9.44
N THR A 95 1.98 -10.47 9.14
CA THR A 95 1.05 -9.63 8.40
C THR A 95 1.61 -9.40 7.00
N LYS A 96 0.76 -9.60 6.01
CA LYS A 96 1.09 -9.39 4.60
C LYS A 96 0.32 -8.17 4.07
N ILE A 97 1.02 -7.34 3.35
CA ILE A 97 0.45 -6.13 2.75
C ILE A 97 0.67 -6.19 1.25
N LYS A 98 -0.38 -5.95 0.50
CA LYS A 98 -0.28 -5.74 -0.94
C LYS A 98 -0.78 -4.33 -1.25
N VAL A 99 0.00 -3.55 -1.99
CA VAL A 99 -0.40 -2.21 -2.43
C VAL A 99 -0.39 -2.20 -3.95
N VAL A 100 -1.52 -1.84 -4.54
CA VAL A 100 -1.65 -1.69 -5.99
C VAL A 100 -1.86 -0.21 -6.28
N ILE A 101 -1.03 0.36 -7.13
CA ILE A 101 -1.09 1.80 -7.48
C ILE A 101 -1.14 1.92 -9.00
N GLY A 102 -2.02 2.78 -9.49
CA GLY A 102 -2.11 3.05 -10.92
C GLY A 102 -2.96 4.26 -11.22
N PRO A 103 -2.99 4.68 -12.50
CA PRO A 103 -3.88 5.76 -12.92
C PRO A 103 -5.34 5.33 -12.83
N GLN A 104 -6.17 6.31 -12.55
CA GLN A 104 -7.60 6.12 -12.47
C GLN A 104 -8.21 5.84 -13.85
#